data_42ea07bdd6bee9231a27312e3661f5ff
#
_entry.id   42ea07bdd6bee9231a27312e3661f5ff
#
_cell.length_a   1.000
_cell.length_b   1.000
_cell.length_c   1.000
_cell.angle_alpha   90.00
_cell.angle_beta   90.00
_cell.angle_gamma   90.00
#
_symmetry.space_group_name_H-M   'P 1'
#
loop_
_entity.id
_entity.type
_entity.pdbx_description
1 polymer ?
#
loop_
_entity_poly.entity_id
_entity_poly.type
_entity_poly.pdbx_seq_one_letter_code
_entity_poly.pdbx_strand_id
1 'polypeptide(L)'
;MSVITLTTDFGVKDHYSGSVKGALFNELGNVNIVDISHNVSPFNIIEAAYIIENAYKNFPEGSIHILGVDSEKNPEQNHLAVKLDGHYFICADNGIMSLLSNKINPEKIIEINIHNDVISTFSVVDVFVKIAAHIYRGGSIDLVGKQKDNLKELYNINPILNEKTKEIIGNVIYVDNYENVVTNISKKLFQEFGKSQSFEINARNYKFKEIVKSYSQAIRFDVVKENRKEIGKKIALFNKNNYLELSIYKSNPLISGGASSLFGLDYRDIITIKFK
;
A
#
# COMPACT_ATOMS: atom_id res chain seq x y z
N MET A 1 -4.21 24.06 -5.35
CA MET A 1 -5.04 23.94 -4.13
C MET A 1 -4.64 22.65 -3.47
N SER A 2 -4.10 22.72 -2.25
CA SER A 2 -3.63 21.51 -1.54
C SER A 2 -4.81 20.68 -1.07
N VAL A 3 -4.66 19.36 -1.07
CA VAL A 3 -5.64 18.38 -0.57
C VAL A 3 -5.02 17.66 0.62
N ILE A 4 -5.80 17.40 1.66
CA ILE A 4 -5.39 16.52 2.76
C ILE A 4 -6.02 15.15 2.53
N THR A 5 -5.22 14.09 2.55
CA THR A 5 -5.74 12.73 2.40
C THR A 5 -5.55 11.94 3.69
N LEU A 6 -6.45 10.99 3.92
CA LEU A 6 -6.42 10.11 5.09
C LEU A 6 -6.27 8.66 4.66
N THR A 7 -5.27 7.98 5.23
CA THR A 7 -5.09 6.53 5.14
C THR A 7 -4.89 5.99 6.55
N THR A 8 -5.84 5.21 7.06
CA THR A 8 -5.84 4.77 8.46
C THR A 8 -6.35 3.33 8.60
N ASP A 9 -6.09 2.73 9.75
CA ASP A 9 -6.62 1.44 10.18
C ASP A 9 -7.78 1.58 11.19
N PHE A 10 -8.40 2.77 11.26
CA PHE A 10 -9.45 3.08 12.23
C PHE A 10 -10.81 2.47 11.94
N GLY A 11 -11.01 1.99 10.70
CA GLY A 11 -12.32 1.59 10.23
C GLY A 11 -13.28 2.77 10.05
N VAL A 12 -14.52 2.44 9.75
CA VAL A 12 -15.61 3.43 9.52
C VAL A 12 -16.75 3.31 10.53
N LYS A 13 -16.63 2.39 11.50
CA LYS A 13 -17.65 2.12 12.50
C LYS A 13 -17.59 3.11 13.67
N ASP A 14 -16.38 3.44 14.09
CA ASP A 14 -16.14 4.22 15.31
C ASP A 14 -15.92 5.71 15.00
N HIS A 15 -15.75 6.50 16.03
CA HIS A 15 -15.62 7.96 15.92
C HIS A 15 -14.28 8.46 15.37
N TYR A 16 -13.26 7.63 15.29
CA TYR A 16 -11.87 8.06 15.03
C TYR A 16 -11.70 8.85 13.74
N SER A 17 -12.18 8.33 12.61
CA SER A 17 -12.07 9.02 11.32
C SER A 17 -12.86 10.34 11.30
N GLY A 18 -14.04 10.36 11.95
CA GLY A 18 -14.82 11.57 12.13
C GLY A 18 -14.13 12.62 13.00
N SER A 19 -13.47 12.20 14.08
CA SER A 19 -12.69 13.09 14.95
C SER A 19 -11.52 13.75 14.24
N VAL A 20 -10.78 13.01 13.41
CA VAL A 20 -9.69 13.55 12.58
C VAL A 20 -10.21 14.63 11.63
N LYS A 21 -11.31 14.37 10.93
CA LYS A 21 -11.93 15.34 10.01
C LYS A 21 -12.44 16.57 10.75
N GLY A 22 -13.12 16.37 11.88
CA GLY A 22 -13.60 17.46 12.72
C GLY A 22 -12.46 18.36 13.22
N ALA A 23 -11.34 17.77 13.64
CA ALA A 23 -10.15 18.49 14.04
C ALA A 23 -9.52 19.29 12.87
N LEU A 24 -9.45 18.69 11.67
CA LEU A 24 -8.99 19.40 10.47
C LEU A 24 -9.89 20.57 10.09
N PHE A 25 -11.22 20.42 10.17
CA PHE A 25 -12.15 21.53 9.94
C PHE A 25 -12.03 22.61 11.00
N ASN A 26 -11.84 22.25 12.26
CA ASN A 26 -11.64 23.21 13.33
C ASN A 26 -10.36 24.04 13.16
N GLU A 27 -9.27 23.39 12.69
CA GLU A 27 -8.00 24.07 12.43
C GLU A 27 -8.02 24.92 11.16
N LEU A 28 -8.65 24.47 10.09
CA LEU A 28 -8.48 25.05 8.75
C LEU A 28 -9.73 25.70 8.17
N GLY A 29 -10.89 25.48 8.76
CA GLY A 29 -12.16 25.93 8.21
C GLY A 29 -12.51 25.20 6.92
N ASN A 30 -12.31 25.85 5.78
CA ASN A 30 -12.59 25.26 4.48
C ASN A 30 -11.37 24.50 3.95
N VAL A 31 -11.40 23.18 4.01
CA VAL A 31 -10.30 22.29 3.58
C VAL A 31 -10.85 21.09 2.78
N ASN A 32 -10.15 20.72 1.71
CA ASN A 32 -10.47 19.54 0.95
C ASN A 32 -9.85 18.31 1.62
N ILE A 33 -10.69 17.41 2.14
CA ILE A 33 -10.28 16.16 2.75
C ILE A 33 -10.77 15.01 1.88
N VAL A 34 -9.87 14.07 1.56
CA VAL A 34 -10.19 12.87 0.78
C VAL A 34 -9.75 11.62 1.55
N ASP A 35 -10.67 10.72 1.79
CA ASP A 35 -10.35 9.41 2.35
C ASP A 35 -9.78 8.52 1.24
N ILE A 36 -8.55 8.05 1.41
CA ILE A 36 -8.00 6.99 0.57
C ILE A 36 -8.49 5.66 1.09
N SER A 37 -8.31 5.39 2.38
CA SER A 37 -8.87 4.22 3.06
C SER A 37 -8.87 4.43 4.57
N HIS A 38 -9.93 3.96 5.25
CA HIS A 38 -9.95 3.78 6.69
C HIS A 38 -9.98 2.31 7.08
N ASN A 39 -9.95 1.40 6.09
CA ASN A 39 -10.07 -0.04 6.27
C ASN A 39 -8.75 -0.78 6.06
N VAL A 40 -7.62 -0.13 6.31
CA VAL A 40 -6.35 -0.84 6.45
C VAL A 40 -6.48 -1.82 7.61
N SER A 41 -5.99 -3.05 7.45
CA SER A 41 -5.96 -4.02 8.55
C SER A 41 -5.16 -3.45 9.73
N PRO A 42 -5.63 -3.62 10.99
CA PRO A 42 -4.97 -3.02 12.15
C PRO A 42 -3.47 -3.29 12.18
N PHE A 43 -2.69 -2.21 12.32
CA PHE A 43 -1.22 -2.22 12.39
C PHE A 43 -0.50 -2.78 11.14
N ASN A 44 -1.20 -2.97 10.01
CA ASN A 44 -0.61 -3.51 8.79
C ASN A 44 0.04 -2.41 7.93
N ILE A 45 1.30 -2.13 8.22
CA ILE A 45 2.09 -1.08 7.55
C ILE A 45 2.33 -1.39 6.06
N ILE A 46 2.48 -2.68 5.71
CA ILE A 46 2.73 -3.10 4.32
C ILE A 46 1.49 -2.83 3.46
N GLU A 47 0.32 -3.18 3.97
CA GLU A 47 -0.96 -2.90 3.32
C GLU A 47 -1.18 -1.40 3.16
N ALA A 48 -0.92 -0.62 4.22
CA ALA A 48 -1.01 0.84 4.19
C ALA A 48 -0.09 1.44 3.12
N ALA A 49 1.17 0.98 3.07
CA ALA A 49 2.14 1.44 2.07
C ALA A 49 1.68 1.09 0.65
N TYR A 50 1.18 -0.12 0.42
CA TYR A 50 0.65 -0.52 -0.88
C TYR A 50 -0.54 0.36 -1.30
N ILE A 51 -1.49 0.62 -0.41
CA ILE A 51 -2.67 1.46 -0.68
C ILE A 51 -2.24 2.89 -1.04
N ILE A 52 -1.39 3.52 -0.22
CA ILE A 52 -0.98 4.90 -0.45
C ILE A 52 -0.07 5.04 -1.69
N GLU A 53 0.84 4.09 -1.96
CA GLU A 53 1.67 4.07 -3.17
C GLU A 53 0.83 4.08 -4.45
N ASN A 54 -0.30 3.38 -4.44
CA ASN A 54 -1.23 3.32 -5.57
C ASN A 54 -2.08 4.58 -5.75
N ALA A 55 -2.18 5.43 -4.72
CA ALA A 55 -3.10 6.55 -4.71
C ALA A 55 -2.41 7.91 -4.81
N TYR A 56 -1.34 8.17 -4.04
CA TYR A 56 -0.84 9.52 -3.80
C TYR A 56 -0.43 10.27 -5.07
N LYS A 57 0.15 9.59 -6.06
CA LYS A 57 0.57 10.21 -7.33
C LYS A 57 -0.57 10.75 -8.20
N ASN A 58 -1.81 10.38 -7.89
CA ASN A 58 -2.98 10.91 -8.60
C ASN A 58 -3.52 12.22 -7.97
N PHE A 59 -2.95 12.64 -6.83
CA PHE A 59 -3.29 13.90 -6.18
C PHE A 59 -2.38 15.03 -6.68
N PRO A 60 -2.82 16.29 -6.61
CA PRO A 60 -1.99 17.43 -6.96
C PRO A 60 -0.71 17.48 -6.13
N GLU A 61 0.39 17.93 -6.72
CA GLU A 61 1.62 18.24 -6.01
C GLU A 61 1.35 19.20 -4.84
N GLY A 62 2.05 19.04 -3.74
CA GLY A 62 1.81 19.76 -2.48
C GLY A 62 0.66 19.19 -1.64
N SER A 63 0.02 18.08 -2.04
CA SER A 63 -0.96 17.40 -1.19
C SER A 63 -0.31 16.84 0.06
N ILE A 64 -1.10 16.74 1.14
CA ILE A 64 -0.64 16.32 2.46
C ILE A 64 -1.34 14.99 2.78
N HIS A 65 -0.56 13.94 3.01
CA HIS A 65 -1.04 12.59 3.28
C HIS A 65 -0.84 12.26 4.76
N ILE A 66 -1.93 12.13 5.51
CA ILE A 66 -1.91 11.66 6.90
C ILE A 66 -2.04 10.14 6.91
N LEU A 67 -1.02 9.45 7.43
CA LEU A 67 -0.97 8.00 7.54
C LEU A 67 -1.13 7.61 9.00
N GLY A 68 -2.38 7.33 9.41
CA GLY A 68 -2.75 7.00 10.77
C GLY A 68 -2.83 5.47 10.96
N VAL A 69 -1.76 4.75 10.65
CA VAL A 69 -1.62 3.31 10.87
C VAL A 69 -0.47 3.07 11.82
N ASP A 70 -0.69 2.33 12.90
CA ASP A 70 0.29 2.13 13.97
C ASP A 70 0.95 3.45 14.37
N SER A 71 0.12 4.44 14.72
CA SER A 71 0.52 5.85 14.83
C SER A 71 0.88 6.29 16.25
N GLU A 72 0.90 5.39 17.22
CA GLU A 72 1.27 5.72 18.60
C GLU A 72 2.75 6.09 18.69
N LYS A 73 3.04 7.18 19.45
CA LYS A 73 4.41 7.54 19.78
C LYS A 73 4.90 6.74 20.99
N ASN A 74 6.08 6.16 20.88
CA ASN A 74 6.75 5.48 21.98
C ASN A 74 8.28 5.68 21.87
N PRO A 75 9.09 5.21 22.84
CA PRO A 75 10.53 5.40 22.81
C PRO A 75 11.26 4.83 21.59
N GLU A 76 10.66 3.88 20.88
CA GLU A 76 11.22 3.24 19.68
C GLU A 76 10.60 3.75 18.38
N GLN A 77 9.58 4.63 18.47
CA GLN A 77 8.80 5.09 17.33
C GLN A 77 8.41 6.56 17.49
N ASN A 78 9.17 7.44 16.84
CA ASN A 78 8.87 8.86 16.76
C ASN A 78 7.86 9.16 15.63
N HIS A 79 7.42 10.41 15.52
CA HIS A 79 6.59 10.89 14.43
C HIS A 79 7.43 11.62 13.38
N LEU A 80 7.05 11.48 12.12
CA LEU A 80 7.74 12.09 10.99
C LEU A 80 6.82 12.98 10.17
N ALA A 81 7.40 14.06 9.65
CA ALA A 81 6.93 14.79 8.50
C ALA A 81 7.95 14.62 7.37
N VAL A 82 7.52 14.07 6.24
CA VAL A 82 8.41 13.72 5.12
C VAL A 82 7.93 14.40 3.86
N LYS A 83 8.85 15.02 3.11
CA LYS A 83 8.59 15.49 1.75
C LYS A 83 9.17 14.48 0.76
N LEU A 84 8.31 13.92 -0.08
CA LEU A 84 8.64 12.88 -1.06
C LEU A 84 7.84 13.11 -2.34
N ASP A 85 8.53 13.15 -3.50
CA ASP A 85 7.92 13.30 -4.83
C ASP A 85 6.96 14.50 -4.92
N GLY A 86 7.34 15.63 -4.29
CA GLY A 86 6.55 16.84 -4.23
C GLY A 86 5.35 16.84 -3.27
N HIS A 87 5.11 15.74 -2.56
CA HIS A 87 4.02 15.55 -1.59
C HIS A 87 4.53 15.57 -0.15
N TYR A 88 3.65 15.80 0.80
CA TYR A 88 3.95 15.75 2.24
C TYR A 88 3.28 14.53 2.88
N PHE A 89 4.03 13.80 3.70
CA PHE A 89 3.53 12.64 4.44
C PHE A 89 3.75 12.88 5.93
N ILE A 90 2.70 12.64 6.73
CA ILE A 90 2.75 12.74 8.19
C ILE A 90 2.40 11.37 8.75
N CYS A 91 3.32 10.76 9.47
CA CYS A 91 3.20 9.38 9.93
C CYS A 91 4.05 9.09 11.18
N ALA A 92 3.95 7.90 11.72
CA ALA A 92 4.94 7.36 12.63
C ALA A 92 6.17 6.82 11.88
N ASP A 93 7.34 6.81 12.52
CA ASP A 93 8.56 6.19 12.01
C ASP A 93 8.54 4.67 12.25
N ASN A 94 7.52 4.03 11.70
CA ASN A 94 7.25 2.59 11.81
C ASN A 94 7.73 1.79 10.60
N GLY A 95 8.39 2.46 9.64
CA GLY A 95 8.92 1.86 8.42
C GLY A 95 8.04 2.07 7.19
N ILE A 96 6.84 2.66 7.31
CA ILE A 96 5.96 2.91 6.16
C ILE A 96 6.64 3.79 5.09
N MET A 97 7.40 4.81 5.51
CA MET A 97 8.08 5.69 4.57
C MET A 97 9.25 5.00 3.86
N SER A 98 9.92 4.02 4.46
CA SER A 98 10.96 3.24 3.77
C SER A 98 10.38 2.43 2.62
N LEU A 99 9.15 1.93 2.74
CA LEU A 99 8.45 1.21 1.67
C LEU A 99 8.08 2.14 0.51
N LEU A 100 7.62 3.36 0.81
CA LEU A 100 7.24 4.36 -0.21
C LEU A 100 8.47 4.93 -0.91
N SER A 101 9.59 5.07 -0.21
CA SER A 101 10.83 5.68 -0.73
C SER A 101 11.75 4.70 -1.47
N ASN A 102 11.40 3.43 -1.60
CA ASN A 102 12.23 2.42 -2.28
C ASN A 102 12.65 2.80 -3.71
N LYS A 103 11.89 3.68 -4.38
CA LYS A 103 12.13 4.09 -5.77
C LYS A 103 12.57 5.55 -5.91
N ILE A 104 12.29 6.38 -4.90
CA ILE A 104 12.49 7.83 -4.91
C ILE A 104 12.99 8.25 -3.54
N ASN A 105 14.15 8.91 -3.48
CA ASN A 105 14.65 9.42 -2.22
C ASN A 105 13.79 10.58 -1.70
N PRO A 106 13.48 10.63 -0.40
CA PRO A 106 12.81 11.76 0.20
C PRO A 106 13.64 13.05 0.01
N GLU A 107 12.95 14.14 -0.33
CA GLU A 107 13.55 15.46 -0.42
C GLU A 107 13.91 15.98 0.98
N LYS A 108 13.11 15.60 1.99
CA LYS A 108 13.29 16.01 3.37
C LYS A 108 12.63 15.03 4.33
N ILE A 109 13.29 14.76 5.45
CA ILE A 109 12.79 13.95 6.56
C ILE A 109 12.92 14.77 7.83
N ILE A 110 11.82 15.05 8.51
CA ILE A 110 11.79 15.81 9.77
C ILE A 110 11.19 14.93 10.86
N GLU A 111 11.93 14.72 11.93
CA GLU A 111 11.40 14.14 13.14
C GLU A 111 10.65 15.21 13.94
N ILE A 112 9.35 15.02 14.12
CA ILE A 112 8.44 15.98 14.73
C ILE A 112 8.76 16.12 16.22
N ASN A 113 9.04 17.34 16.70
CA ASN A 113 9.36 17.60 18.09
C ASN A 113 8.58 18.76 18.74
N ILE A 114 7.84 19.54 17.97
CA ILE A 114 7.08 20.70 18.49
C ILE A 114 5.96 20.34 19.46
N HIS A 115 5.62 19.05 19.59
CA HIS A 115 4.60 18.52 20.50
C HIS A 115 5.15 17.35 21.33
N ASN A 116 6.45 17.37 21.68
CA ASN A 116 7.07 16.29 22.42
C ASN A 116 6.48 16.07 23.82
N ASP A 117 5.97 17.11 24.45
CA ASP A 117 5.38 17.06 25.79
C ASP A 117 3.90 16.65 25.80
N VAL A 118 3.32 16.42 24.61
CA VAL A 118 1.92 15.97 24.52
C VAL A 118 1.85 14.49 24.76
N ILE A 119 1.28 14.11 25.90
CA ILE A 119 0.85 12.71 26.15
C ILE A 119 -0.46 12.53 25.44
N SER A 120 -0.47 11.70 24.41
CA SER A 120 -1.63 11.49 23.55
C SER A 120 -1.97 10.01 23.45
N THR A 121 -3.25 9.71 23.56
CA THR A 121 -3.83 8.41 23.21
C THR A 121 -4.37 8.39 21.77
N PHE A 122 -4.31 9.55 21.08
CA PHE A 122 -4.77 9.68 19.70
C PHE A 122 -3.87 10.66 18.91
N SER A 123 -2.65 10.22 18.66
CA SER A 123 -1.58 11.02 18.03
C SER A 123 -1.99 11.66 16.71
N VAL A 124 -2.87 11.04 15.93
CA VAL A 124 -3.33 11.58 14.64
C VAL A 124 -4.11 12.88 14.84
N VAL A 125 -4.97 12.98 15.84
CA VAL A 125 -5.68 14.23 16.16
C VAL A 125 -4.76 15.24 16.83
N ASP A 126 -4.02 14.80 17.85
CA ASP A 126 -3.29 15.71 18.73
C ASP A 126 -2.00 16.27 18.11
N VAL A 127 -1.40 15.52 17.17
CA VAL A 127 -0.13 15.88 16.52
C VAL A 127 -0.28 16.00 15.00
N PHE A 128 -0.71 14.95 14.29
CA PHE A 128 -0.65 14.95 12.82
C PHE A 128 -1.54 16.02 12.19
N VAL A 129 -2.74 16.25 12.74
CA VAL A 129 -3.65 17.32 12.29
C VAL A 129 -2.99 18.70 12.39
N LYS A 130 -2.29 18.99 13.50
CA LYS A 130 -1.62 20.28 13.69
C LYS A 130 -0.46 20.49 12.70
N ILE A 131 0.32 19.43 12.45
CA ILE A 131 1.39 19.48 11.46
C ILE A 131 0.82 19.67 10.05
N ALA A 132 -0.24 18.93 9.71
CA ALA A 132 -0.94 19.07 8.44
C ALA A 132 -1.48 20.50 8.25
N ALA A 133 -2.10 21.06 9.29
CA ALA A 133 -2.61 22.43 9.27
C ALA A 133 -1.50 23.46 9.10
N HIS A 134 -0.35 23.29 9.76
CA HIS A 134 0.82 24.16 9.58
C HIS A 134 1.30 24.16 8.12
N ILE A 135 1.51 22.98 7.53
CA ILE A 135 1.97 22.85 6.14
C ILE A 135 0.90 23.38 5.16
N TYR A 136 -0.38 23.09 5.41
CA TYR A 136 -1.49 23.55 4.57
C TYR A 136 -1.57 25.08 4.46
N ARG A 137 -1.26 25.80 5.57
CA ARG A 137 -1.16 27.26 5.61
C ARG A 137 0.12 27.82 4.96
N GLY A 138 0.97 26.98 4.36
CA GLY A 138 2.24 27.38 3.74
C GLY A 138 3.43 27.41 4.70
N GLY A 139 3.29 26.90 5.92
CA GLY A 139 4.38 26.78 6.88
C GLY A 139 5.47 25.81 6.39
N SER A 140 6.74 26.15 6.68
CA SER A 140 7.86 25.27 6.32
C SER A 140 7.85 23.99 7.16
N ILE A 141 8.07 22.85 6.51
CA ILE A 141 8.24 21.55 7.18
C ILE A 141 9.43 21.57 8.15
N ASP A 142 10.44 22.42 7.93
CA ASP A 142 11.62 22.53 8.81
C ASP A 142 11.28 23.05 10.21
N LEU A 143 10.17 23.75 10.35
CA LEU A 143 9.75 24.35 11.62
C LEU A 143 9.02 23.37 12.54
N VAL A 144 8.69 22.17 12.06
CA VAL A 144 7.92 21.21 12.88
C VAL A 144 8.81 20.23 13.67
N GLY A 145 10.12 20.29 13.48
CA GLY A 145 10.98 19.35 14.17
C GLY A 145 12.47 19.47 13.82
N LYS A 146 13.17 18.36 13.92
CA LYS A 146 14.60 18.25 13.58
C LYS A 146 14.77 17.41 12.34
N GLN A 147 15.71 17.80 11.48
CA GLN A 147 16.09 17.00 10.32
C GLN A 147 16.65 15.65 10.78
N LYS A 148 16.26 14.60 10.06
CA LYS A 148 16.69 13.22 10.25
C LYS A 148 17.25 12.69 8.93
N ASP A 149 18.33 11.91 9.00
CA ASP A 149 19.02 11.42 7.80
C ASP A 149 18.47 10.09 7.30
N ASN A 150 17.93 9.26 8.20
CA ASN A 150 17.51 7.91 7.88
C ASN A 150 16.07 7.62 8.34
N LEU A 151 15.35 6.83 7.56
CA LEU A 151 14.07 6.23 7.92
C LEU A 151 14.29 4.88 8.60
N LYS A 152 13.35 4.49 9.45
CA LYS A 152 13.31 3.11 9.96
C LYS A 152 13.03 2.16 8.79
N GLU A 153 13.93 1.22 8.55
CA GLU A 153 13.79 0.23 7.49
C GLU A 153 12.96 -0.97 7.95
N LEU A 154 12.13 -1.49 7.05
CA LEU A 154 11.44 -2.77 7.24
C LEU A 154 12.21 -3.84 6.47
N TYR A 155 12.84 -4.74 7.22
CA TYR A 155 13.52 -5.92 6.69
C TYR A 155 12.51 -7.05 6.41
N ASN A 156 12.85 -7.95 5.48
CA ASN A 156 12.07 -9.17 5.15
C ASN A 156 10.83 -9.01 4.26
N ILE A 157 10.71 -7.91 3.51
CA ILE A 157 9.61 -7.73 2.55
C ILE A 157 10.05 -8.11 1.12
N ASN A 158 11.35 -8.23 0.87
CA ASN A 158 11.87 -8.54 -0.45
C ASN A 158 11.70 -10.03 -0.79
N PRO A 159 11.34 -10.37 -2.04
CA PRO A 159 11.34 -11.75 -2.48
C PRO A 159 12.72 -12.38 -2.36
N ILE A 160 12.74 -13.67 -2.04
CA ILE A 160 13.98 -14.46 -1.97
C ILE A 160 14.27 -15.04 -3.35
N LEU A 161 15.51 -14.88 -3.82
CA LEU A 161 16.00 -15.45 -5.06
C LEU A 161 16.84 -16.69 -4.78
N ASN A 162 16.45 -17.83 -5.33
CA ASN A 162 17.20 -19.05 -5.25
C ASN A 162 17.75 -19.43 -6.63
N GLU A 163 19.02 -19.11 -6.88
CA GLU A 163 19.67 -19.38 -8.16
C GLU A 163 19.86 -20.88 -8.43
N LYS A 164 20.06 -21.69 -7.38
CA LYS A 164 20.27 -23.14 -7.54
C LYS A 164 19.01 -23.86 -8.03
N THR A 165 17.86 -23.49 -7.47
CA THR A 165 16.56 -24.07 -7.86
C THR A 165 15.86 -23.26 -8.95
N LYS A 166 16.43 -22.12 -9.34
CA LYS A 166 15.86 -21.13 -10.26
C LYS A 166 14.45 -20.71 -9.83
N GLU A 167 14.33 -20.26 -8.59
CA GLU A 167 13.05 -19.91 -8.00
C GLU A 167 13.05 -18.47 -7.44
N ILE A 168 11.92 -17.78 -7.63
CA ILE A 168 11.57 -16.57 -6.87
C ILE A 168 10.54 -17.00 -5.83
N ILE A 169 10.82 -16.72 -4.56
CA ILE A 169 9.90 -16.94 -3.45
C ILE A 169 9.43 -15.58 -2.95
N GLY A 170 8.17 -15.28 -3.15
CA GLY A 170 7.53 -14.05 -2.68
C GLY A 170 6.41 -14.33 -1.70
N ASN A 171 5.83 -13.26 -1.19
CA ASN A 171 4.72 -13.30 -0.24
C ASN A 171 3.55 -12.45 -0.73
N VAL A 172 2.36 -12.81 -0.29
CA VAL A 172 1.17 -11.96 -0.44
C VAL A 172 1.34 -10.73 0.44
N ILE A 173 1.22 -9.54 -0.16
CA ILE A 173 1.33 -8.25 0.53
C ILE A 173 -0.01 -7.53 0.65
N TYR A 174 -0.98 -7.87 -0.19
CA TYR A 174 -2.30 -7.23 -0.21
C TYR A 174 -3.35 -8.15 -0.83
N VAL A 175 -4.55 -8.09 -0.30
CA VAL A 175 -5.76 -8.69 -0.88
C VAL A 175 -6.77 -7.57 -1.07
N ASP A 176 -7.21 -7.32 -2.30
CA ASP A 176 -8.14 -6.24 -2.60
C ASP A 176 -9.61 -6.62 -2.33
N ASN A 177 -10.52 -5.65 -2.51
CA ASN A 177 -11.96 -5.86 -2.29
C ASN A 177 -12.60 -6.89 -3.25
N TYR A 178 -11.93 -7.27 -4.34
CA TYR A 178 -12.35 -8.35 -5.26
C TYR A 178 -11.71 -9.69 -4.87
N GLU A 179 -10.98 -9.73 -3.75
CA GLU A 179 -10.12 -10.84 -3.33
C GLU A 179 -9.01 -11.18 -4.34
N ASN A 180 -8.57 -10.21 -5.17
CA ASN A 180 -7.37 -10.39 -5.93
C ASN A 180 -6.16 -10.39 -4.99
N VAL A 181 -5.24 -11.31 -5.21
CA VAL A 181 -4.07 -11.53 -4.35
C VAL A 181 -2.84 -10.88 -4.99
N VAL A 182 -2.30 -9.85 -4.34
CA VAL A 182 -1.11 -9.13 -4.80
C VAL A 182 0.11 -9.60 -4.03
N THR A 183 1.20 -9.86 -4.75
CA THR A 183 2.47 -10.31 -4.17
C THR A 183 3.53 -9.21 -4.17
N ASN A 184 4.62 -9.40 -3.42
CA ASN A 184 5.80 -8.55 -3.48
C ASN A 184 6.71 -8.82 -4.70
N ILE A 185 6.34 -9.73 -5.61
CA ILE A 185 7.13 -10.07 -6.80
C ILE A 185 6.89 -9.01 -7.88
N SER A 186 7.88 -8.17 -8.15
CA SER A 186 7.77 -7.15 -9.20
C SER A 186 8.01 -7.73 -10.59
N LYS A 187 7.40 -7.10 -11.60
CA LYS A 187 7.62 -7.41 -13.02
C LYS A 187 9.09 -7.32 -13.42
N LYS A 188 9.79 -6.29 -12.89
CA LYS A 188 11.22 -6.10 -13.13
C LYS A 188 12.01 -7.31 -12.62
N LEU A 189 11.80 -7.70 -11.38
CA LEU A 189 12.47 -8.86 -10.77
C LEU A 189 12.19 -10.14 -11.55
N PHE A 190 10.93 -10.39 -11.91
CA PHE A 190 10.53 -11.53 -12.70
C PHE A 190 11.25 -11.59 -14.05
N GLN A 191 11.38 -10.46 -14.76
CA GLN A 191 12.05 -10.39 -16.05
C GLN A 191 13.56 -10.57 -15.94
N GLU A 192 14.20 -9.91 -14.99
CA GLU A 192 15.65 -9.96 -14.77
C GLU A 192 16.11 -11.36 -14.34
N PHE A 193 15.39 -11.98 -13.43
CA PHE A 193 15.73 -13.31 -12.94
C PHE A 193 15.34 -14.42 -13.93
N GLY A 194 14.15 -14.31 -14.54
CA GLY A 194 13.60 -15.34 -15.42
C GLY A 194 14.21 -15.39 -16.81
N LYS A 195 14.83 -14.30 -17.29
CA LYS A 195 15.55 -14.23 -18.60
C LYS A 195 14.77 -14.86 -19.76
N SER A 196 13.47 -14.66 -19.82
CA SER A 196 12.55 -15.24 -20.82
C SER A 196 12.43 -16.78 -20.82
N GLN A 197 12.81 -17.45 -19.75
CA GLN A 197 12.62 -18.89 -19.59
C GLN A 197 11.14 -19.22 -19.38
N SER A 198 10.75 -20.48 -19.68
CA SER A 198 9.42 -20.97 -19.28
C SER A 198 9.32 -21.02 -17.77
N PHE A 199 8.14 -20.80 -17.23
CA PHE A 199 7.94 -20.70 -15.79
C PHE A 199 6.63 -21.37 -15.33
N GLU A 200 6.57 -21.63 -14.05
CA GLU A 200 5.36 -22.08 -13.35
C GLU A 200 5.23 -21.29 -12.04
N ILE A 201 4.12 -20.57 -11.87
CA ILE A 201 3.77 -19.92 -10.61
C ILE A 201 2.98 -20.92 -9.78
N ASN A 202 3.42 -21.16 -8.56
CA ASN A 202 2.79 -22.05 -7.61
C ASN A 202 2.20 -21.23 -6.45
N ALA A 203 0.91 -21.38 -6.25
CA ALA A 203 0.11 -20.73 -5.21
C ALA A 203 -0.67 -21.84 -4.49
N ARG A 204 -0.10 -22.41 -3.42
CA ARG A 204 -0.61 -23.63 -2.78
C ARG A 204 -0.82 -24.76 -3.81
N ASN A 205 -2.05 -25.21 -4.02
CA ASN A 205 -2.40 -26.26 -4.97
C ASN A 205 -2.65 -25.76 -6.40
N TYR A 206 -2.58 -24.45 -6.62
CA TYR A 206 -2.86 -23.82 -7.91
C TYR A 206 -1.58 -23.49 -8.65
N LYS A 207 -1.61 -23.72 -9.97
CA LYS A 207 -0.49 -23.48 -10.86
C LYS A 207 -0.90 -22.58 -12.01
N PHE A 208 0.01 -21.62 -12.36
CA PHE A 208 -0.17 -20.74 -13.51
C PHE A 208 1.07 -20.85 -14.39
N LYS A 209 0.86 -21.03 -15.70
CA LYS A 209 1.96 -21.16 -16.69
C LYS A 209 2.01 -20.02 -17.67
N GLU A 210 1.10 -19.05 -17.52
CA GLU A 210 1.03 -17.85 -18.33
C GLU A 210 0.75 -16.62 -17.47
N ILE A 211 1.26 -15.47 -17.90
CA ILE A 211 0.93 -14.16 -17.36
C ILE A 211 0.32 -13.36 -18.48
N VAL A 212 -0.92 -12.94 -18.30
CA VAL A 212 -1.65 -12.13 -19.29
C VAL A 212 -1.42 -10.63 -19.06
N LYS A 213 -1.65 -9.81 -20.08
CA LYS A 213 -1.48 -8.35 -20.02
C LYS A 213 -2.69 -7.63 -19.42
N SER A 214 -3.87 -8.26 -19.45
CA SER A 214 -5.12 -7.74 -18.90
C SER A 214 -6.04 -8.88 -18.53
N TYR A 215 -7.01 -8.62 -17.65
CA TYR A 215 -8.00 -9.61 -17.24
C TYR A 215 -8.78 -10.21 -18.44
N SER A 216 -9.14 -9.36 -19.39
CA SER A 216 -9.89 -9.79 -20.58
C SER A 216 -9.08 -10.68 -21.52
N GLN A 217 -7.76 -10.54 -21.56
CA GLN A 217 -6.91 -11.37 -22.43
C GLN A 217 -6.97 -12.87 -22.08
N ALA A 218 -7.30 -13.20 -20.82
CA ALA A 218 -7.48 -14.58 -20.40
C ALA A 218 -8.75 -15.23 -20.99
N ILE A 219 -9.63 -14.43 -21.64
CA ILE A 219 -10.95 -14.86 -22.10
C ILE A 219 -10.98 -14.93 -23.64
N ARG A 220 -11.56 -15.98 -24.16
CA ARG A 220 -11.70 -16.22 -25.59
C ARG A 220 -12.95 -15.51 -26.12
N PHE A 221 -12.84 -14.22 -26.42
CA PHE A 221 -13.96 -13.45 -26.98
C PHE A 221 -14.31 -13.81 -28.43
N ASP A 222 -13.48 -14.59 -29.09
CA ASP A 222 -13.75 -15.22 -30.39
C ASP A 222 -14.80 -16.33 -30.32
N VAL A 223 -15.08 -16.85 -29.13
CA VAL A 223 -16.13 -17.85 -28.87
C VAL A 223 -17.42 -17.16 -28.48
N VAL A 224 -18.56 -17.63 -28.99
CA VAL A 224 -19.89 -17.13 -28.62
C VAL A 224 -20.13 -17.23 -27.13
N LYS A 225 -20.86 -16.26 -26.55
CA LYS A 225 -20.96 -16.07 -25.10
C LYS A 225 -21.45 -17.30 -24.34
N GLU A 226 -22.40 -18.02 -24.92
CA GLU A 226 -23.03 -19.22 -24.35
C GLU A 226 -22.01 -20.37 -24.15
N ASN A 227 -21.00 -20.43 -25.01
CA ASN A 227 -19.95 -21.46 -24.98
C ASN A 227 -18.65 -20.98 -24.32
N ARG A 228 -18.59 -19.72 -23.88
CA ARG A 228 -17.40 -19.09 -23.33
C ARG A 228 -17.28 -19.43 -21.84
N LYS A 229 -16.29 -20.26 -21.49
CA LYS A 229 -15.98 -20.56 -20.10
C LYS A 229 -15.20 -19.42 -19.45
N GLU A 230 -15.88 -18.30 -19.18
CA GLU A 230 -15.24 -17.11 -18.64
C GLU A 230 -15.31 -17.01 -17.10
N ILE A 231 -16.44 -17.43 -16.50
CA ILE A 231 -16.64 -17.33 -15.05
C ILE A 231 -15.68 -18.30 -14.33
N GLY A 232 -15.01 -17.81 -13.30
CA GLY A 232 -14.07 -18.61 -12.52
C GLY A 232 -12.72 -18.86 -13.18
N LYS A 233 -12.44 -18.23 -14.35
CA LYS A 233 -11.12 -18.34 -14.99
C LYS A 233 -10.06 -17.72 -14.09
N LYS A 234 -9.09 -18.55 -13.65
CA LYS A 234 -7.94 -18.09 -12.88
C LYS A 234 -6.94 -17.34 -13.77
N ILE A 235 -6.39 -16.26 -13.25
CA ILE A 235 -5.55 -15.31 -13.98
C ILE A 235 -4.32 -14.99 -13.15
N ALA A 236 -3.16 -14.92 -13.80
CA ALA A 236 -1.97 -14.25 -13.29
C ALA A 236 -1.62 -13.09 -14.22
N LEU A 237 -1.38 -11.90 -13.66
CA LEU A 237 -0.99 -10.71 -14.41
C LEU A 237 -0.05 -9.83 -13.57
N PHE A 238 0.61 -8.87 -14.20
CA PHE A 238 1.23 -7.76 -13.48
C PHE A 238 0.25 -6.59 -13.45
N ASN A 239 -0.13 -6.17 -12.25
CA ASN A 239 -1.08 -5.08 -12.05
C ASN A 239 -0.48 -3.70 -12.42
N LYS A 240 -1.26 -2.62 -12.21
CA LYS A 240 -0.85 -1.25 -12.56
C LYS A 240 0.50 -0.84 -11.91
N ASN A 241 0.79 -1.35 -10.72
CA ASN A 241 2.05 -1.07 -10.01
C ASN A 241 3.17 -2.05 -10.34
N ASN A 242 2.97 -2.92 -11.35
CA ASN A 242 3.91 -3.93 -11.78
C ASN A 242 4.23 -5.00 -10.71
N TYR A 243 3.32 -5.30 -9.81
CA TYR A 243 3.39 -6.46 -8.93
C TYR A 243 2.59 -7.63 -9.51
N LEU A 244 3.09 -8.85 -9.31
CA LEU A 244 2.37 -10.06 -9.69
C LEU A 244 1.10 -10.17 -8.87
N GLU A 245 -0.01 -10.30 -9.59
CA GLU A 245 -1.35 -10.44 -9.05
C GLU A 245 -1.98 -11.74 -9.54
N LEU A 246 -2.63 -12.46 -8.63
CA LEU A 246 -3.43 -13.65 -8.91
C LEU A 246 -4.90 -13.29 -8.71
N SER A 247 -5.71 -13.57 -9.72
CA SER A 247 -7.10 -13.13 -9.77
C SER A 247 -8.02 -14.21 -10.34
N ILE A 248 -9.33 -14.02 -10.16
CA ILE A 248 -10.36 -14.81 -10.83
C ILE A 248 -11.24 -13.84 -11.64
N TYR A 249 -11.43 -14.16 -12.92
CA TYR A 249 -12.19 -13.30 -13.81
C TYR A 249 -13.64 -13.12 -13.34
N LYS A 250 -14.03 -11.84 -13.15
CA LYS A 250 -15.37 -11.44 -12.68
C LYS A 250 -15.84 -12.19 -11.43
N SER A 251 -14.94 -12.49 -10.53
CA SER A 251 -15.31 -13.05 -9.23
C SER A 251 -16.13 -12.05 -8.42
N ASN A 252 -17.01 -12.56 -7.60
CA ASN A 252 -17.75 -11.78 -6.61
C ASN A 252 -17.54 -12.42 -5.24
N PRO A 253 -16.76 -11.79 -4.35
CA PRO A 253 -16.44 -12.32 -3.02
C PRO A 253 -17.67 -12.72 -2.20
N LEU A 254 -18.79 -11.97 -2.33
CA LEU A 254 -20.00 -12.23 -1.58
C LEU A 254 -20.82 -13.43 -2.09
N ILE A 255 -20.56 -13.91 -3.33
CA ILE A 255 -21.36 -14.94 -3.97
C ILE A 255 -20.54 -16.18 -4.29
N SER A 256 -19.39 -15.99 -4.96
CA SER A 256 -18.58 -17.08 -5.52
C SER A 256 -17.18 -17.20 -4.94
N GLY A 257 -16.79 -16.26 -4.10
CA GLY A 257 -15.39 -16.09 -3.68
C GLY A 257 -14.50 -15.50 -4.77
N GLY A 258 -13.35 -14.96 -4.37
CA GLY A 258 -12.30 -14.49 -5.27
C GLY A 258 -11.04 -15.36 -5.20
N ALA A 259 -9.90 -14.81 -5.62
CA ALA A 259 -8.64 -15.56 -5.62
C ALA A 259 -8.17 -15.90 -4.21
N SER A 260 -8.32 -14.98 -3.24
CA SER A 260 -7.95 -15.23 -1.85
C SER A 260 -8.72 -16.42 -1.27
N SER A 261 -10.04 -16.37 -1.24
CA SER A 261 -10.89 -17.42 -0.66
C SER A 261 -10.80 -18.74 -1.41
N LEU A 262 -10.82 -18.73 -2.76
CA LEU A 262 -10.82 -19.97 -3.56
C LEU A 262 -9.45 -20.62 -3.67
N PHE A 263 -8.36 -19.86 -3.65
CA PHE A 263 -7.01 -20.45 -3.61
C PHE A 263 -6.52 -20.69 -2.18
N GLY A 264 -7.28 -20.21 -1.20
CA GLY A 264 -6.91 -20.26 0.21
C GLY A 264 -5.66 -19.45 0.53
N LEU A 265 -5.51 -18.28 -0.11
CA LEU A 265 -4.36 -17.40 0.06
C LEU A 265 -4.72 -16.21 0.92
N ASP A 266 -3.85 -15.89 1.86
CA ASP A 266 -4.00 -14.76 2.77
C ASP A 266 -2.69 -13.98 2.90
N TYR A 267 -2.73 -12.85 3.58
CA TYR A 267 -1.57 -12.01 3.86
C TYR A 267 -0.39 -12.83 4.39
N ARG A 268 0.81 -12.60 3.83
CA ARG A 268 2.07 -13.31 4.05
C ARG A 268 2.16 -14.74 3.50
N ASP A 269 1.13 -15.29 2.88
CA ASP A 269 1.26 -16.59 2.21
C ASP A 269 2.32 -16.58 1.12
N ILE A 270 2.98 -17.72 0.95
CA ILE A 270 4.10 -17.88 0.02
C ILE A 270 3.59 -18.16 -1.40
N ILE A 271 4.15 -17.43 -2.35
CA ILE A 271 3.99 -17.67 -3.79
C ILE A 271 5.37 -17.94 -4.37
N THR A 272 5.51 -19.06 -5.09
CA THR A 272 6.79 -19.45 -5.69
C THR A 272 6.69 -19.41 -7.21
N ILE A 273 7.68 -18.84 -7.88
CA ILE A 273 7.83 -18.93 -9.34
C ILE A 273 9.07 -19.76 -9.63
N LYS A 274 8.88 -20.85 -10.36
CA LYS A 274 9.96 -21.76 -10.77
C LYS A 274 10.20 -21.60 -12.26
N PHE A 275 11.44 -21.32 -12.64
CA PHE A 275 11.89 -21.23 -14.05
C PHE A 275 12.52 -22.54 -14.51
N LYS A 276 12.34 -22.86 -15.81
CA LYS A 276 12.77 -24.13 -16.40
C LYS A 276 13.79 -23.91 -17.50
#